data_6b9512a93fc9a1685614710b3d7fe5fb
#
_entry.id   6b9512a93fc9a1685614710b3d7fe5fb
#
_cell.length_a   1.000
_cell.length_b   1.000
_cell.length_c   1.000
_cell.angle_alpha   90.00
_cell.angle_beta   90.00
_cell.angle_gamma   90.00
#
_symmetry.space_group_name_H-M   'P 1'
#
loop_
_entity.id
_entity.type
_entity.pdbx_description
1 polymer ?
#
loop_
_entity_poly.entity_id
_entity_poly.type
_entity_poly.pdbx_seq_one_letter_code
_entity_poly.pdbx_strand_id
1 'polypeptide(L)'
;MGHRDNAVWIDLPGRRRTGGTSARGIAGVLALLLVAALASVTHAQSKGELRVKVTGLQSDQGELRWALYNKKEGFATKDGPIVKGVRPIKNGQCEFAIPDLPYGAYALIVGHDVNRDGKIDENPFSAELKGISNYTSKILWFPSFDKAKFPVNQASVALEIHVY
;
A
#
# COMPACT_ATOMS: atom_id res chain seq x y z
N MET A 1 -30.03 -99.83 -25.93
CA MET A 1 -29.08 -99.72 -27.04
C MET A 1 -28.78 -98.26 -27.20
N GLY A 2 -27.61 -97.92 -26.82
CA GLY A 2 -26.96 -96.76 -26.70
C GLY A 2 -26.48 -96.03 -27.92
N HIS A 3 -26.39 -94.81 -27.89
CA HIS A 3 -25.33 -94.13 -28.59
C HIS A 3 -24.97 -92.84 -27.78
N ARG A 4 -23.68 -92.75 -27.47
CA ARG A 4 -23.05 -91.61 -26.81
C ARG A 4 -22.46 -90.74 -27.88
N ASP A 5 -22.92 -89.52 -27.98
CA ASP A 5 -22.19 -88.51 -28.78
C ASP A 5 -21.45 -87.59 -27.86
N ASN A 6 -20.13 -87.71 -27.86
CA ASN A 6 -19.16 -86.87 -27.19
C ASN A 6 -19.03 -85.57 -27.99
N ALA A 7 -19.62 -84.49 -27.49
CA ALA A 7 -19.29 -83.16 -27.95
C ALA A 7 -18.06 -82.62 -27.17
N VAL A 8 -16.99 -82.47 -27.93
CA VAL A 8 -15.76 -81.82 -27.45
C VAL A 8 -15.95 -80.31 -27.44
N TRP A 9 -16.00 -79.71 -26.24
CA TRP A 9 -16.00 -78.26 -26.11
C TRP A 9 -14.58 -77.74 -26.24
N ILE A 10 -14.29 -76.94 -27.28
CA ILE A 10 -13.06 -76.22 -27.46
C ILE A 10 -13.10 -74.96 -26.65
N ASP A 11 -12.25 -74.88 -25.63
CA ASP A 11 -12.09 -73.71 -24.76
C ASP A 11 -11.36 -72.60 -25.52
N LEU A 12 -12.03 -71.49 -25.81
CA LEU A 12 -11.45 -70.34 -26.46
C LEU A 12 -10.81 -69.44 -25.39
N PRO A 13 -9.54 -69.04 -25.57
CA PRO A 13 -8.84 -68.22 -24.57
C PRO A 13 -9.48 -66.83 -24.43
N GLY A 14 -9.76 -66.47 -23.17
CA GLY A 14 -10.40 -65.23 -22.76
C GLY A 14 -9.70 -63.97 -23.28
N ARG A 15 -10.45 -63.15 -23.97
CA ARG A 15 -10.08 -61.83 -24.43
C ARG A 15 -9.76 -60.95 -23.24
N ARG A 16 -8.43 -60.65 -23.01
CA ARG A 16 -8.03 -59.65 -22.03
C ARG A 16 -8.64 -58.28 -22.40
N ARG A 17 -9.50 -57.75 -21.58
CA ARG A 17 -9.94 -56.36 -21.65
C ARG A 17 -8.75 -55.52 -21.21
N THR A 18 -8.06 -54.87 -22.13
CA THR A 18 -7.16 -53.77 -21.83
C THR A 18 -8.00 -52.63 -21.31
N GLY A 19 -7.81 -52.29 -20.02
CA GLY A 19 -8.43 -51.13 -19.40
C GLY A 19 -7.90 -49.84 -20.08
N GLY A 20 -8.73 -49.30 -20.95
CA GLY A 20 -8.49 -47.97 -21.50
C GLY A 20 -8.60 -46.94 -20.38
N THR A 21 -7.47 -46.46 -19.89
CA THR A 21 -7.44 -45.22 -19.08
C THR A 21 -8.02 -44.12 -19.94
N SER A 22 -9.22 -43.65 -19.58
CA SER A 22 -9.92 -42.66 -20.37
C SER A 22 -9.14 -41.35 -20.39
N ALA A 23 -8.65 -40.96 -21.56
CA ALA A 23 -7.94 -39.70 -21.81
C ALA A 23 -8.75 -38.45 -21.34
N ARG A 24 -10.03 -38.63 -21.08
CA ARG A 24 -10.94 -37.56 -20.55
C ARG A 24 -10.60 -37.14 -19.13
N GLY A 25 -10.09 -38.04 -18.27
CA GLY A 25 -9.73 -37.69 -16.89
C GLY A 25 -8.48 -36.81 -16.80
N ILE A 26 -7.49 -37.06 -17.66
CA ILE A 26 -6.23 -36.30 -17.67
C ILE A 26 -6.45 -34.89 -18.22
N ALA A 27 -7.27 -34.74 -19.26
CA ALA A 27 -7.62 -33.44 -19.82
C ALA A 27 -8.36 -32.54 -18.82
N GLY A 28 -9.27 -33.12 -18.02
CA GLY A 28 -10.01 -32.39 -16.98
C GLY A 28 -9.12 -31.89 -15.84
N VAL A 29 -8.16 -32.71 -15.39
CA VAL A 29 -7.23 -32.32 -14.32
C VAL A 29 -6.24 -31.25 -14.79
N LEU A 30 -5.72 -31.34 -16.02
CA LEU A 30 -4.85 -30.32 -16.60
C LEU A 30 -5.58 -28.98 -16.79
N ALA A 31 -6.83 -28.98 -17.23
CA ALA A 31 -7.63 -27.77 -17.36
C ALA A 31 -7.91 -27.09 -16.01
N LEU A 32 -8.18 -27.88 -14.96
CA LEU A 32 -8.39 -27.35 -13.60
C LEU A 32 -7.12 -26.73 -13.01
N LEU A 33 -5.95 -27.33 -13.25
CA LEU A 33 -4.66 -26.78 -12.82
C LEU A 33 -4.29 -25.49 -13.57
N LEU A 34 -4.66 -25.37 -14.85
CA LEU A 34 -4.41 -24.17 -15.64
C LEU A 34 -5.27 -22.99 -15.16
N VAL A 35 -6.54 -23.25 -14.80
CA VAL A 35 -7.45 -22.22 -14.23
C VAL A 35 -6.98 -21.77 -12.85
N ALA A 36 -6.46 -22.69 -12.00
CA ALA A 36 -5.92 -22.34 -10.70
C ALA A 36 -4.63 -21.48 -10.80
N ALA A 37 -3.80 -21.72 -11.83
CA ALA A 37 -2.59 -20.91 -12.07
C ALA A 37 -2.90 -19.48 -12.53
N LEU A 38 -4.02 -19.27 -13.23
CA LEU A 38 -4.46 -17.93 -13.67
C LEU A 38 -5.10 -17.11 -12.53
N ALA A 39 -5.58 -17.75 -11.47
CA ALA A 39 -6.19 -17.05 -10.32
C ALA A 39 -5.15 -16.39 -9.39
N SER A 40 -3.86 -16.63 -9.59
CA SER A 40 -2.77 -16.08 -8.76
C SER A 40 -2.17 -14.78 -9.30
N VAL A 41 -2.94 -13.97 -10.05
CA VAL A 41 -2.54 -12.59 -10.32
C VAL A 41 -2.71 -11.80 -9.04
N THR A 42 -1.72 -11.87 -8.16
CA THR A 42 -1.59 -10.91 -7.06
C THR A 42 -1.49 -9.53 -7.68
N HIS A 43 -2.53 -8.74 -7.55
CA HIS A 43 -2.48 -7.32 -7.87
C HIS A 43 -1.48 -6.68 -6.89
N ALA A 44 -0.22 -6.61 -7.29
CA ALA A 44 0.74 -5.80 -6.56
C ALA A 44 0.18 -4.37 -6.56
N GLN A 45 -0.26 -3.89 -5.41
CA GLN A 45 -0.76 -2.53 -5.28
C GLN A 45 0.35 -1.58 -5.73
N SER A 46 0.06 -0.75 -6.72
CA SER A 46 1.00 0.24 -7.22
C SER A 46 1.43 1.17 -6.10
N LYS A 47 2.73 1.41 -6.00
CA LYS A 47 3.32 2.25 -4.96
C LYS A 47 4.06 3.43 -5.58
N GLY A 48 4.13 4.52 -4.85
CA GLY A 48 4.88 5.71 -5.22
C GLY A 48 5.74 6.22 -4.07
N GLU A 49 6.58 7.18 -4.37
CA GLU A 49 7.38 7.95 -3.43
C GLU A 49 6.80 9.36 -3.32
N LEU A 50 6.66 9.87 -2.11
CA LEU A 50 6.35 11.27 -1.85
C LEU A 50 7.65 12.01 -1.52
N ARG A 51 8.04 12.97 -2.37
CA ARG A 51 9.16 13.88 -2.14
C ARG A 51 8.62 15.18 -1.56
N VAL A 52 9.09 15.52 -0.38
CA VAL A 52 8.61 16.68 0.37
C VAL A 52 9.72 17.72 0.47
N LYS A 53 9.36 18.97 0.16
CA LYS A 53 10.16 20.14 0.45
C LYS A 53 9.38 21.04 1.40
N VAL A 54 9.99 21.38 2.55
CA VAL A 54 9.43 22.29 3.53
C VAL A 54 10.24 23.56 3.55
N THR A 55 9.55 24.70 3.47
CA THR A 55 10.14 26.06 3.42
C THR A 55 9.52 26.95 4.49
N GLY A 56 10.09 28.14 4.71
CA GLY A 56 9.59 29.11 5.69
C GLY A 56 10.02 28.88 7.14
N LEU A 57 10.93 27.91 7.37
CA LEU A 57 11.51 27.66 8.69
C LEU A 57 12.42 28.83 9.08
N GLN A 58 12.17 29.44 10.23
CA GLN A 58 12.85 30.68 10.65
C GLN A 58 14.28 30.46 11.17
N SER A 59 14.63 29.23 11.51
CA SER A 59 15.97 28.87 11.98
C SER A 59 16.26 27.39 11.72
N ASP A 60 17.54 27.03 11.81
CA ASP A 60 17.99 25.63 11.81
C ASP A 60 17.96 25.00 13.21
N GLN A 61 17.56 25.77 14.24
CA GLN A 61 17.42 25.27 15.60
C GLN A 61 16.25 24.29 15.67
N GLY A 62 16.36 23.26 16.52
CA GLY A 62 15.30 22.27 16.70
C GLY A 62 15.29 21.23 15.59
N GLU A 63 14.10 20.81 15.21
CA GLU A 63 13.88 19.77 14.21
C GLU A 63 12.54 19.95 13.49
N LEU A 64 12.44 19.44 12.26
CA LEU A 64 11.15 19.32 11.57
C LEU A 64 10.50 18.01 11.98
N ARG A 65 9.28 18.09 12.52
CA ARG A 65 8.40 16.94 12.73
C ARG A 65 7.39 16.85 11.62
N TRP A 66 7.03 15.64 11.20
CA TRP A 66 6.03 15.43 10.18
C TRP A 66 5.18 14.20 10.47
N ALA A 67 3.93 14.22 10.00
CA ALA A 67 2.96 13.15 10.17
C ALA A 67 2.09 13.02 8.92
N LEU A 68 2.03 11.80 8.34
CA LEU A 68 1.26 11.46 7.15
C LEU A 68 0.01 10.68 7.52
N TYR A 69 -1.11 11.07 6.92
CA TYR A 69 -2.43 10.50 7.14
C TYR A 69 -3.01 10.02 5.82
N ASN A 70 -3.82 8.96 5.82
CA ASN A 70 -4.50 8.42 4.64
C ASN A 70 -6.01 8.30 4.77
N LYS A 71 -6.57 8.82 5.85
CA LYS A 71 -8.01 8.81 6.13
C LYS A 71 -8.40 9.97 7.04
N LYS A 72 -9.69 10.32 7.04
CA LYS A 72 -10.22 11.42 7.86
C LYS A 72 -10.34 11.07 9.35
N GLU A 73 -10.55 9.78 9.65
CA GLU A 73 -10.61 9.28 11.02
C GLU A 73 -9.22 9.41 11.66
N GLY A 74 -9.15 10.20 12.73
CA GLY A 74 -7.89 10.49 13.42
C GLY A 74 -6.98 11.51 12.73
N PHE A 75 -7.42 12.19 11.65
CA PHE A 75 -6.64 13.27 11.06
C PHE A 75 -6.35 14.36 12.09
N ALA A 76 -5.09 14.83 12.12
CA ALA A 76 -4.54 15.78 13.07
C ALA A 76 -4.58 15.33 14.55
N THR A 77 -4.77 14.03 14.83
CA THR A 77 -4.64 13.47 16.18
C THR A 77 -3.32 12.74 16.35
N LYS A 78 -2.91 12.52 17.60
CA LYS A 78 -1.63 11.85 17.96
C LYS A 78 -1.53 10.42 17.42
N ASP A 79 -2.64 9.69 17.35
CA ASP A 79 -2.68 8.26 17.03
C ASP A 79 -3.21 7.98 15.61
N GLY A 80 -3.50 9.04 14.84
CA GLY A 80 -4.03 8.93 13.48
C GLY A 80 -3.02 8.79 12.34
N PRO A 81 -1.73 9.20 12.49
CA PRO A 81 -0.79 9.08 11.40
C PRO A 81 -0.49 7.62 11.05
N ILE A 82 -0.41 7.32 9.75
CA ILE A 82 0.08 6.01 9.26
C ILE A 82 1.59 5.90 9.34
N VAL A 83 2.28 7.05 9.22
CA VAL A 83 3.72 7.18 9.40
C VAL A 83 4.06 8.59 9.86
N LYS A 84 5.08 8.72 10.69
CA LYS A 84 5.58 9.99 11.20
C LYS A 84 7.10 9.93 11.34
N GLY A 85 7.73 11.08 11.41
CA GLY A 85 9.18 11.15 11.56
C GLY A 85 9.69 12.54 11.87
N VAL A 86 10.99 12.61 11.99
CA VAL A 86 11.75 13.80 12.33
C VAL A 86 12.87 13.99 11.32
N ARG A 87 13.21 15.23 11.00
CA ARG A 87 14.31 15.58 10.08
C ARG A 87 15.05 16.82 10.58
N PRO A 88 16.37 16.88 10.37
CA PRO A 88 17.12 18.10 10.62
C PRO A 88 16.74 19.19 9.62
N ILE A 89 16.82 20.43 10.08
CA ILE A 89 16.61 21.62 9.27
C ILE A 89 17.98 22.14 8.79
N LYS A 90 18.04 22.62 7.55
CA LYS A 90 19.24 23.23 6.97
C LYS A 90 18.88 24.45 6.14
N ASN A 91 19.48 25.59 6.45
CA ASN A 91 19.23 26.85 5.73
C ASN A 91 17.76 27.24 5.67
N GLY A 92 17.00 27.05 6.77
CA GLY A 92 15.58 27.35 6.84
C GLY A 92 14.69 26.45 5.97
N GLN A 93 15.19 25.29 5.56
CA GLN A 93 14.47 24.33 4.72
C GLN A 93 14.69 22.89 5.20
N CYS A 94 13.81 22.00 4.75
CA CYS A 94 13.97 20.57 4.99
C CYS A 94 13.43 19.79 3.77
N GLU A 95 14.22 18.84 3.28
CA GLU A 95 13.80 17.95 2.19
C GLU A 95 13.90 16.50 2.66
N PHE A 96 12.89 15.70 2.31
CA PHE A 96 12.87 14.27 2.62
C PHE A 96 11.94 13.52 1.66
N ALA A 97 12.08 12.19 1.62
CA ALA A 97 11.20 11.31 0.87
C ALA A 97 10.52 10.30 1.78
N ILE A 98 9.29 9.93 1.41
CA ILE A 98 8.53 8.84 2.02
C ILE A 98 8.28 7.81 0.91
N PRO A 99 9.05 6.71 0.89
CA PRO A 99 8.93 5.68 -0.14
C PRO A 99 7.77 4.73 0.10
N ASP A 100 7.51 3.86 -0.87
CA ASP A 100 6.62 2.71 -0.77
C ASP A 100 5.17 3.02 -0.39
N LEU A 101 4.69 4.22 -0.65
CA LEU A 101 3.31 4.60 -0.39
C LEU A 101 2.38 3.92 -1.41
N PRO A 102 1.40 3.11 -0.99
CA PRO A 102 0.33 2.65 -1.86
C PRO A 102 -0.34 3.83 -2.57
N TYR A 103 -0.76 3.66 -3.82
CA TYR A 103 -1.53 4.71 -4.48
C TYR A 103 -2.80 5.00 -3.68
N GLY A 104 -3.08 6.29 -3.46
CA GLY A 104 -4.18 6.72 -2.60
C GLY A 104 -4.17 8.22 -2.34
N ALA A 105 -5.08 8.64 -1.46
CA ALA A 105 -5.17 10.01 -0.99
C ALA A 105 -4.48 10.14 0.38
N TYR A 106 -3.66 11.17 0.53
CA TYR A 106 -2.87 11.43 1.73
C TYR A 106 -2.96 12.89 2.14
N ALA A 107 -2.76 13.17 3.41
CA ALA A 107 -2.55 14.51 3.92
C ALA A 107 -1.30 14.52 4.79
N LEU A 108 -0.47 15.57 4.68
CA LEU A 108 0.77 15.72 5.42
C LEU A 108 0.68 16.96 6.31
N ILE A 109 1.03 16.78 7.58
CA ILE A 109 1.22 17.85 8.55
C ILE A 109 2.71 17.92 8.88
N VAL A 110 3.25 19.12 8.91
CA VAL A 110 4.62 19.39 9.34
C VAL A 110 4.64 20.45 10.43
N GLY A 111 5.63 20.40 11.31
CA GLY A 111 5.82 21.38 12.35
C GLY A 111 7.29 21.56 12.70
N HIS A 112 7.67 22.77 13.05
CA HIS A 112 9.01 23.13 13.51
C HIS A 112 9.06 23.03 15.05
N ASP A 113 9.63 21.95 15.55
CA ASP A 113 9.84 21.71 16.99
C ASP A 113 11.19 22.38 17.37
N VAL A 114 11.11 23.62 17.84
CA VAL A 114 12.30 24.45 18.10
C VAL A 114 13.03 24.00 19.37
N ASN A 115 12.28 23.58 20.38
CA ASN A 115 12.81 23.21 21.69
C ASN A 115 13.13 21.71 21.82
N ARG A 116 12.71 20.88 20.83
CA ARG A 116 12.87 19.41 20.76
C ARG A 116 12.17 18.67 21.90
N ASP A 117 11.04 19.16 22.36
CA ASP A 117 10.26 18.50 23.42
C ASP A 117 9.35 17.39 22.88
N GLY A 118 9.29 17.23 21.56
CA GLY A 118 8.53 16.19 20.90
C GLY A 118 7.11 16.57 20.54
N LYS A 119 6.76 17.83 20.69
CA LYS A 119 5.44 18.38 20.39
C LYS A 119 5.59 19.59 19.47
N ILE A 120 4.50 20.10 18.97
CA ILE A 120 4.42 21.40 18.31
C ILE A 120 3.46 22.23 19.11
N ASP A 121 3.95 23.32 19.66
CA ASP A 121 3.17 24.24 20.49
C ASP A 121 1.93 24.73 19.76
N GLU A 122 0.80 24.70 20.45
CA GLU A 122 -0.46 25.24 19.93
C GLU A 122 -0.59 26.76 20.15
N ASN A 123 0.31 27.34 20.93
CA ASN A 123 0.33 28.77 21.19
C ASN A 123 0.62 29.55 19.90
N PRO A 124 -0.28 30.45 19.46
CA PRO A 124 -0.09 31.24 18.24
C PRO A 124 1.08 32.24 18.31
N PHE A 125 1.65 32.45 19.51
CA PHE A 125 2.83 33.30 19.74
C PHE A 125 4.12 32.49 19.88
N SER A 126 4.06 31.15 19.77
CA SER A 126 5.25 30.35 19.81
C SER A 126 6.04 30.49 18.50
N ALA A 127 7.37 30.25 18.57
CA ALA A 127 8.23 30.18 17.39
C ALA A 127 8.01 28.87 16.58
N GLU A 128 7.10 27.99 17.02
CA GLU A 128 6.85 26.70 16.42
C GLU A 128 5.81 26.78 15.31
N LEU A 129 6.30 26.91 14.09
CA LEU A 129 5.50 27.07 12.90
C LEU A 129 4.94 25.76 12.42
N LYS A 130 3.79 25.81 11.75
CA LYS A 130 3.08 24.65 11.22
C LYS A 130 2.77 24.83 9.74
N GLY A 131 2.77 23.71 9.00
CA GLY A 131 2.34 23.64 7.61
C GLY A 131 1.51 22.40 7.37
N ILE A 132 0.56 22.51 6.46
CA ILE A 132 -0.31 21.39 6.05
C ILE A 132 -0.38 21.35 4.53
N SER A 133 -0.38 20.17 3.95
CA SER A 133 -0.58 19.98 2.51
C SER A 133 -1.82 20.73 2.00
N ASN A 134 -1.71 21.33 0.81
CA ASN A 134 -2.74 22.17 0.18
C ASN A 134 -3.14 23.45 0.93
N TYR A 135 -2.32 23.90 1.88
CA TYR A 135 -2.52 25.15 2.61
C TYR A 135 -1.37 26.11 2.38
N THR A 136 -1.69 27.35 2.06
CA THR A 136 -0.72 28.41 1.71
C THR A 136 -0.82 29.63 2.61
N SER A 137 -1.44 29.52 3.76
CA SER A 137 -1.60 30.61 4.73
C SER A 137 -1.50 30.12 6.16
N LYS A 138 -1.31 31.06 7.11
CA LYS A 138 -1.25 30.74 8.53
C LYS A 138 -2.48 29.93 8.96
N ILE A 139 -2.22 28.80 9.62
CA ILE A 139 -3.25 27.88 10.07
C ILE A 139 -3.78 28.35 11.42
N LEU A 140 -4.93 28.96 11.43
CA LEU A 140 -5.64 29.33 12.65
C LEU A 140 -6.48 28.17 13.20
N TRP A 141 -6.98 27.30 12.28
CA TRP A 141 -7.79 26.13 12.60
C TRP A 141 -7.35 24.98 11.71
N PHE A 142 -7.19 23.78 12.27
CA PHE A 142 -6.86 22.61 11.46
C PHE A 142 -7.94 22.33 10.42
N PRO A 143 -7.59 22.24 9.15
CA PRO A 143 -8.54 21.89 8.09
C PRO A 143 -9.00 20.46 8.23
N SER A 144 -10.09 20.11 7.54
CA SER A 144 -10.48 18.71 7.41
C SER A 144 -9.50 17.94 6.50
N PHE A 145 -9.41 16.63 6.68
CA PHE A 145 -8.63 15.75 5.79
C PHE A 145 -8.98 15.99 4.31
N ASP A 146 -10.25 16.13 3.98
CA ASP A 146 -10.71 16.33 2.60
C ASP A 146 -10.18 17.61 1.96
N LYS A 147 -9.88 18.63 2.75
CA LYS A 147 -9.26 19.88 2.26
C LYS A 147 -7.73 19.77 2.16
N ALA A 148 -7.11 18.99 3.04
CA ALA A 148 -5.66 18.83 3.10
C ALA A 148 -5.13 17.74 2.15
N LYS A 149 -5.97 16.80 1.70
CA LYS A 149 -5.53 15.62 0.96
C LYS A 149 -5.02 15.93 -0.45
N PHE A 150 -4.01 15.19 -0.85
CA PHE A 150 -3.44 15.15 -2.20
C PHE A 150 -3.32 13.69 -2.67
N PRO A 151 -3.32 13.42 -3.99
CA PRO A 151 -3.18 12.06 -4.50
C PRO A 151 -1.70 11.64 -4.60
N VAL A 152 -1.40 10.40 -4.24
CA VAL A 152 -0.23 9.66 -4.69
C VAL A 152 -0.73 8.63 -5.70
N ASN A 153 -0.53 8.88 -6.99
CA ASN A 153 -1.09 8.09 -8.10
C ASN A 153 -0.07 7.83 -9.22
N GLN A 154 1.19 8.08 -8.94
CA GLN A 154 2.32 7.85 -9.85
C GLN A 154 3.58 7.49 -9.05
N ALA A 155 4.62 7.03 -9.75
CA ALA A 155 5.85 6.54 -9.12
C ALA A 155 6.56 7.57 -8.23
N SER A 156 6.43 8.87 -8.53
CA SER A 156 6.98 9.94 -7.68
C SER A 156 6.06 11.15 -7.71
N VAL A 157 5.71 11.66 -6.53
CA VAL A 157 4.91 12.87 -6.34
C VAL A 157 5.74 13.88 -5.55
N ALA A 158 5.84 15.11 -6.04
CA ALA A 158 6.49 16.21 -5.34
C ALA A 158 5.44 17.05 -4.58
N LEU A 159 5.75 17.40 -3.35
CA LEU A 159 4.92 18.23 -2.49
C LEU A 159 5.80 19.32 -1.84
N GLU A 160 5.43 20.57 -2.03
CA GLU A 160 6.02 21.68 -1.30
C GLU A 160 5.05 22.19 -0.24
N ILE A 161 5.56 22.40 0.98
CA ILE A 161 4.80 22.93 2.12
C ILE A 161 5.56 24.13 2.67
N HIS A 162 4.88 25.24 2.81
CA HIS A 162 5.38 26.40 3.54
C HIS A 162 4.83 26.40 4.97
N VAL A 163 5.67 26.64 5.97
CA VAL A 163 5.25 26.81 7.38
C VAL A 163 5.06 28.29 7.70
N TYR A 164 4.09 28.61 8.56
CA TYR A 164 3.66 29.96 8.88
C TYR A 164 3.60 30.20 10.38
#